data_a7abb9c8b6efcce3534ed078d69b3a0a
#
_entry.id   a7abb9c8b6efcce3534ed078d69b3a0a
#
_cell.length_a   1.000
_cell.length_b   1.000
_cell.length_c   1.000
_cell.angle_alpha   90.00
_cell.angle_beta   90.00
_cell.angle_gamma   90.00
#
_symmetry.space_group_name_H-M   'P 1'
#
loop_
_entity.id
_entity.type
_entity.pdbx_description
1 polymer ?
#
loop_
_entity_poly.entity_id
_entity_poly.type
_entity_poly.pdbx_seq_one_letter_code
_entity_poly.pdbx_strand_id
1 'polypeptide(L)'
;MTATRFIDRTALVTGAASGIGRATALRLAAEGAAVVAADVNAGLLATLPAEAEGLGGSVAVRVGDVSSEAGVTDLVAGAVAELGRLDVLANVAGVLSFSHTHELTLDEWNRLLTVNLTGTFLMCRVALPHLLATRGNIVNLASTAAHSGQPWAVAYVASKGGVLSMTRSLAVEYAHAGLRVNSISPGAIDTPITGAFHLPEGADPKLLGRVSPLGPFGTAEGIAAAIAYVASDEASHMNGADLLVDGATLA
;
A
#
# COMPACT_ATOMS: atom_id res chain seq x y z
N MET A 1 -3.86 7.76 25.00
CA MET A 1 -2.40 7.81 24.80
C MET A 1 -2.15 7.38 23.37
N THR A 2 -1.48 8.21 22.56
CA THR A 2 -1.06 7.81 21.22
C THR A 2 0.00 6.71 21.40
N ALA A 3 -0.13 5.59 20.69
CA ALA A 3 0.88 4.54 20.73
C ALA A 3 2.21 5.09 20.18
N THR A 4 3.33 4.70 20.78
CA THR A 4 4.68 5.17 20.42
C THR A 4 5.51 4.01 19.84
N ARG A 5 4.89 3.24 18.91
CA ARG A 5 5.46 1.98 18.39
C ARG A 5 6.65 2.18 17.47
N PHE A 6 6.84 3.40 16.94
CA PHE A 6 7.83 3.69 15.90
C PHE A 6 8.87 4.74 16.30
N ILE A 7 9.08 4.97 17.60
CA ILE A 7 10.20 5.81 18.05
C ILE A 7 11.51 5.22 17.52
N ASP A 8 12.38 6.07 16.96
CA ASP A 8 13.65 5.70 16.33
C ASP A 8 13.52 4.74 15.13
N ARG A 9 12.32 4.63 14.54
CA ARG A 9 12.06 3.87 13.32
C ARG A 9 11.82 4.80 12.15
N THR A 10 12.18 4.31 10.98
CA THR A 10 12.04 5.05 9.71
C THR A 10 11.14 4.29 8.75
N ALA A 11 10.34 5.02 7.97
CA ALA A 11 9.41 4.42 7.04
C ALA A 11 9.41 5.11 5.67
N LEU A 12 9.27 4.34 4.60
CA LEU A 12 8.95 4.81 3.26
C LEU A 12 7.54 4.35 2.90
N VAL A 13 6.66 5.30 2.57
CA VAL A 13 5.25 5.04 2.22
C VAL A 13 5.01 5.53 0.80
N THR A 14 4.57 4.65 -0.10
CA THR A 14 4.19 5.00 -1.48
C THR A 14 2.69 5.26 -1.60
N GLY A 15 2.27 6.03 -2.63
CA GLY A 15 0.85 6.42 -2.79
C GLY A 15 0.37 7.39 -1.71
N ALA A 16 1.29 8.19 -1.15
CA ALA A 16 1.05 8.98 0.05
C ALA A 16 0.37 10.33 -0.20
N ALA A 17 0.07 10.69 -1.43
CA ALA A 17 -0.62 11.96 -1.73
C ALA A 17 -2.09 11.95 -1.26
N SER A 18 -2.73 10.78 -1.15
CA SER A 18 -4.15 10.69 -0.79
C SER A 18 -4.53 9.37 -0.10
N GLY A 19 -5.76 9.26 0.37
CA GLY A 19 -6.39 8.02 0.84
C GLY A 19 -5.54 7.25 1.86
N ILE A 20 -5.44 5.94 1.66
CA ILE A 20 -4.75 5.03 2.59
C ILE A 20 -3.27 5.39 2.78
N GLY A 21 -2.56 5.74 1.69
CA GLY A 21 -1.13 6.09 1.77
C GLY A 21 -0.89 7.34 2.63
N ARG A 22 -1.71 8.38 2.43
CA ARG A 22 -1.66 9.60 3.24
C ARG A 22 -1.95 9.32 4.71
N ALA A 23 -3.04 8.61 4.99
CA ALA A 23 -3.39 8.21 6.34
C ALA A 23 -2.29 7.36 7.00
N THR A 24 -1.64 6.47 6.23
CA THR A 24 -0.52 5.64 6.71
C THR A 24 0.69 6.48 7.09
N ALA A 25 1.09 7.43 6.24
CA ALA A 25 2.22 8.31 6.53
C ALA A 25 2.00 9.12 7.81
N LEU A 26 0.82 9.74 7.95
CA LEU A 26 0.44 10.49 9.15
C LEU A 26 0.33 9.59 10.38
N ARG A 27 -0.21 8.37 10.24
CA ARG A 27 -0.34 7.43 11.34
C ARG A 27 1.02 6.97 11.87
N LEU A 28 1.95 6.61 11.00
CA LEU A 28 3.30 6.20 11.41
C LEU A 28 4.05 7.36 12.08
N ALA A 29 3.93 8.58 11.54
CA ALA A 29 4.51 9.77 12.16
C ALA A 29 3.87 10.08 13.53
N ALA A 30 2.54 9.96 13.68
CA ALA A 30 1.87 10.13 14.96
C ALA A 30 2.35 9.14 16.03
N GLU A 31 2.84 7.98 15.61
CA GLU A 31 3.40 6.96 16.50
C GLU A 31 4.94 7.01 16.62
N GLY A 32 5.56 8.08 16.16
CA GLY A 32 6.97 8.42 16.39
C GLY A 32 7.93 8.13 15.24
N ALA A 33 7.46 7.63 14.07
CA ALA A 33 8.33 7.37 12.94
C ALA A 33 8.84 8.65 12.26
N ALA A 34 10.08 8.59 11.73
CA ALA A 34 10.49 9.49 10.65
C ALA A 34 10.06 8.86 9.31
N VAL A 35 9.20 9.55 8.57
CA VAL A 35 8.54 9.02 7.37
C VAL A 35 8.98 9.80 6.14
N VAL A 36 9.33 9.08 5.06
CA VAL A 36 9.34 9.64 3.70
C VAL A 36 8.05 9.19 3.01
N ALA A 37 7.22 10.17 2.64
CA ALA A 37 5.97 9.99 1.92
C ALA A 37 6.22 10.22 0.42
N ALA A 38 5.93 9.23 -0.42
CA ALA A 38 6.22 9.25 -1.85
C ALA A 38 4.95 9.13 -2.71
N ASP A 39 4.86 9.94 -3.77
CA ASP A 39 3.76 9.89 -4.76
C ASP A 39 4.19 10.60 -6.04
N VAL A 40 3.44 10.39 -7.13
CA VAL A 40 3.58 11.17 -8.38
C VAL A 40 2.95 12.56 -8.28
N ASN A 41 2.00 12.76 -7.38
CA ASN A 41 1.25 14.02 -7.24
C ASN A 41 1.96 14.98 -6.27
N ALA A 42 2.85 15.80 -6.82
CA ALA A 42 3.61 16.79 -6.05
C ALA A 42 2.72 17.78 -5.28
N GLY A 43 1.58 18.21 -5.87
CA GLY A 43 0.69 19.20 -5.28
C GLY A 43 0.03 18.71 -4.00
N LEU A 44 -0.48 17.47 -4.01
CA LEU A 44 -1.10 16.87 -2.84
C LEU A 44 -0.06 16.44 -1.78
N LEU A 45 1.14 16.03 -2.19
CA LEU A 45 2.23 15.73 -1.25
C LEU A 45 2.67 16.95 -0.45
N ALA A 46 2.69 18.13 -1.07
CA ALA A 46 3.25 19.35 -0.47
C ALA A 46 2.56 19.78 0.85
N THR A 47 1.33 19.31 1.10
CA THR A 47 0.60 19.65 2.36
C THR A 47 0.92 18.72 3.52
N LEU A 48 1.48 17.52 3.25
CA LEU A 48 1.73 16.48 4.27
C LEU A 48 2.66 16.93 5.41
N PRO A 49 3.79 17.63 5.15
CA PRO A 49 4.67 18.06 6.25
C PRO A 49 3.96 18.99 7.26
N ALA A 50 3.12 19.90 6.76
CA ALA A 50 2.34 20.80 7.63
C ALA A 50 1.28 20.04 8.45
N GLU A 51 0.64 19.02 7.87
CA GLU A 51 -0.31 18.16 8.58
C GLU A 51 0.36 17.27 9.63
N ALA A 52 1.65 16.99 9.46
CA ALA A 52 2.43 16.23 10.42
C ALA A 52 3.02 17.08 11.56
N GLU A 53 2.87 18.41 11.53
CA GLU A 53 3.32 19.26 12.60
C GLU A 53 2.66 18.91 13.95
N GLY A 54 3.47 18.78 14.99
CA GLY A 54 2.99 18.41 16.34
C GLY A 54 2.75 16.91 16.55
N LEU A 55 2.98 16.05 15.53
CA LEU A 55 3.01 14.61 15.69
C LEU A 55 4.29 14.15 16.40
N GLY A 56 4.31 12.92 16.89
CA GLY A 56 5.46 12.35 17.62
C GLY A 56 6.71 12.11 16.77
N GLY A 57 6.57 12.01 15.45
CA GLY A 57 7.62 11.84 14.46
C GLY A 57 7.63 12.96 13.42
N SER A 58 8.05 12.65 12.18
CA SER A 58 8.14 13.63 11.10
C SER A 58 7.73 13.05 9.76
N VAL A 59 7.35 13.91 8.81
CA VAL A 59 7.08 13.52 7.42
C VAL A 59 7.85 14.42 6.47
N ALA A 60 8.75 13.82 5.69
CA ALA A 60 9.35 14.41 4.50
C ALA A 60 8.64 13.87 3.25
N VAL A 61 8.71 14.59 2.13
CA VAL A 61 7.99 14.20 0.90
C VAL A 61 8.96 14.04 -0.28
N ARG A 62 8.67 13.06 -1.14
CA ARG A 62 9.40 12.83 -2.39
C ARG A 62 8.45 12.55 -3.54
N VAL A 63 8.65 13.28 -4.64
CA VAL A 63 7.90 13.01 -5.87
C VAL A 63 8.62 11.91 -6.65
N GLY A 64 7.87 10.88 -7.07
CA GLY A 64 8.42 9.81 -7.89
C GLY A 64 7.37 8.81 -8.34
N ASP A 65 7.68 8.10 -9.40
CA ASP A 65 6.78 7.14 -10.06
C ASP A 65 7.26 5.71 -9.79
N VAL A 66 6.44 4.92 -9.10
CA VAL A 66 6.71 3.51 -8.81
C VAL A 66 6.69 2.64 -10.07
N SER A 67 6.09 3.09 -11.16
CA SER A 67 6.05 2.37 -12.43
C SER A 67 7.37 2.45 -13.21
N SER A 68 8.31 3.29 -12.78
CA SER A 68 9.62 3.51 -13.40
C SER A 68 10.74 2.94 -12.54
N GLU A 69 11.58 2.07 -13.10
CA GLU A 69 12.72 1.51 -12.38
C GLU A 69 13.72 2.59 -11.90
N ALA A 70 13.99 3.59 -12.73
CA ALA A 70 14.80 4.74 -12.36
C ALA A 70 14.13 5.55 -11.24
N GLY A 71 12.82 5.82 -11.36
CA GLY A 71 12.03 6.53 -10.35
C GLY A 71 12.05 5.82 -8.99
N VAL A 72 11.91 4.50 -8.98
CA VAL A 72 12.00 3.69 -7.75
C VAL A 72 13.40 3.75 -7.14
N THR A 73 14.45 3.66 -7.97
CA THR A 73 15.84 3.74 -7.50
C THR A 73 16.09 5.10 -6.82
N ASP A 74 15.66 6.18 -7.44
CA ASP A 74 15.80 7.54 -6.89
C ASP A 74 14.95 7.74 -5.62
N LEU A 75 13.74 7.18 -5.57
CA LEU A 75 12.88 7.24 -4.39
C LEU A 75 13.54 6.56 -3.18
N VAL A 76 14.01 5.32 -3.36
CA VAL A 76 14.61 4.56 -2.26
C VAL A 76 15.95 5.17 -1.83
N ALA A 77 16.83 5.52 -2.78
CA ALA A 77 18.09 6.16 -2.48
C ALA A 77 17.88 7.49 -1.74
N GLY A 78 16.94 8.29 -2.21
CA GLY A 78 16.60 9.55 -1.57
C GLY A 78 15.99 9.38 -0.19
N ALA A 79 15.12 8.37 0.03
CA ALA A 79 14.55 8.09 1.34
C ALA A 79 15.65 7.64 2.33
N VAL A 80 16.55 6.77 1.91
CA VAL A 80 17.67 6.32 2.74
C VAL A 80 18.62 7.46 3.06
N ALA A 81 18.92 8.36 2.11
CA ALA A 81 19.74 9.54 2.36
C ALA A 81 19.11 10.49 3.38
N GLU A 82 17.78 10.67 3.32
CA GLU A 82 17.02 11.52 4.25
C GLU A 82 16.93 10.91 5.66
N LEU A 83 16.66 9.61 5.73
CA LEU A 83 16.36 8.91 6.98
C LEU A 83 17.57 8.27 7.64
N GLY A 84 18.69 8.09 6.93
CA GLY A 84 19.88 7.38 7.38
C GLY A 84 19.75 5.85 7.41
N ARG A 85 18.53 5.31 7.45
CA ARG A 85 18.21 3.88 7.48
C ARG A 85 16.78 3.65 6.95
N LEU A 86 16.40 2.40 6.74
CA LEU A 86 15.02 2.05 6.40
C LEU A 86 14.57 0.84 7.21
N ASP A 87 13.52 1.01 8.04
CA ASP A 87 12.95 -0.03 8.88
C ASP A 87 11.63 -0.58 8.31
N VAL A 88 10.83 0.28 7.66
CA VAL A 88 9.50 -0.07 7.15
C VAL A 88 9.35 0.41 5.71
N LEU A 89 8.90 -0.48 4.83
CA LEU A 89 8.38 -0.15 3.51
C LEU A 89 6.88 -0.44 3.46
N ALA A 90 6.04 0.58 3.26
CA ALA A 90 4.62 0.44 3.01
C ALA A 90 4.31 0.72 1.53
N ASN A 91 4.07 -0.33 0.76
CA ASN A 91 3.69 -0.26 -0.65
C ASN A 91 2.17 -0.07 -0.76
N VAL A 92 1.73 1.18 -0.83
CA VAL A 92 0.30 1.55 -0.86
C VAL A 92 -0.11 2.11 -2.23
N ALA A 93 0.84 2.57 -3.05
CA ALA A 93 0.56 3.07 -4.39
C ALA A 93 -0.22 2.05 -5.23
N GLY A 94 -1.24 2.53 -5.91
CA GLY A 94 -2.04 1.68 -6.79
C GLY A 94 -3.09 2.47 -7.56
N VAL A 95 -3.57 1.85 -8.63
CA VAL A 95 -4.61 2.37 -9.51
C VAL A 95 -5.68 1.29 -9.73
N LEU A 96 -6.89 1.73 -10.03
CA LEU A 96 -8.04 0.88 -10.30
C LEU A 96 -8.75 1.39 -11.56
N SER A 97 -9.26 0.48 -12.39
CA SER A 97 -10.21 0.81 -13.44
C SER A 97 -11.20 -0.32 -13.61
N PHE A 98 -12.36 0.02 -14.18
CA PHE A 98 -13.46 -0.89 -14.46
C PHE A 98 -13.76 -0.86 -15.96
N SER A 99 -13.78 -2.04 -16.58
CA SER A 99 -14.11 -2.24 -17.98
C SER A 99 -14.62 -3.66 -18.21
N HIS A 100 -15.51 -3.87 -19.16
CA HIS A 100 -15.78 -5.22 -19.64
C HIS A 100 -14.47 -5.87 -20.14
N THR A 101 -14.24 -7.12 -19.80
CA THR A 101 -12.96 -7.79 -20.11
C THR A 101 -12.66 -7.79 -21.62
N HIS A 102 -13.67 -7.92 -22.47
CA HIS A 102 -13.51 -7.91 -23.93
C HIS A 102 -13.25 -6.50 -24.53
N GLU A 103 -13.46 -5.44 -23.76
CA GLU A 103 -13.20 -4.04 -24.13
C GLU A 103 -11.91 -3.50 -23.51
N LEU A 104 -11.36 -4.21 -22.51
CA LEU A 104 -10.13 -3.79 -21.84
C LEU A 104 -8.96 -3.79 -22.83
N THR A 105 -8.36 -2.63 -23.04
CA THR A 105 -7.18 -2.53 -23.91
C THR A 105 -5.94 -3.13 -23.26
N LEU A 106 -4.99 -3.57 -24.08
CA LEU A 106 -3.70 -4.07 -23.58
C LEU A 106 -2.91 -2.95 -22.85
N ASP A 107 -3.03 -1.72 -23.29
CA ASP A 107 -2.37 -0.58 -22.65
C ASP A 107 -2.90 -0.37 -21.23
N GLU A 108 -4.22 -0.42 -21.03
CA GLU A 108 -4.82 -0.27 -19.72
C GLU A 108 -4.51 -1.48 -18.81
N TRP A 109 -4.53 -2.69 -19.35
CA TRP A 109 -4.04 -3.89 -18.67
C TRP A 109 -2.61 -3.69 -18.20
N ASN A 110 -1.70 -3.31 -19.09
CA ASN A 110 -0.29 -3.09 -18.78
C ASN A 110 -0.12 -1.97 -17.75
N ARG A 111 -0.87 -0.87 -17.85
CA ARG A 111 -0.83 0.23 -16.89
C ARG A 111 -1.14 -0.24 -15.46
N LEU A 112 -2.21 -1.03 -15.29
CA LEU A 112 -2.58 -1.55 -13.97
C LEU A 112 -1.52 -2.51 -13.42
N LEU A 113 -1.02 -3.43 -14.25
CA LEU A 113 0.04 -4.36 -13.81
C LEU A 113 1.34 -3.61 -13.50
N THR A 114 1.70 -2.62 -14.32
CA THR A 114 2.95 -1.87 -14.14
C THR A 114 2.93 -1.08 -12.83
N VAL A 115 1.84 -0.38 -12.52
CA VAL A 115 1.75 0.38 -11.27
C VAL A 115 1.59 -0.55 -10.06
N ASN A 116 0.58 -1.44 -10.09
CA ASN A 116 0.18 -2.17 -8.88
C ASN A 116 1.12 -3.33 -8.54
N LEU A 117 1.61 -4.07 -9.54
CA LEU A 117 2.40 -5.28 -9.33
C LEU A 117 3.89 -5.05 -9.59
N THR A 118 4.24 -4.57 -10.79
CA THR A 118 5.65 -4.32 -11.14
C THR A 118 6.25 -3.24 -10.23
N GLY A 119 5.52 -2.15 -9.98
CA GLY A 119 5.94 -1.09 -9.09
C GLY A 119 6.17 -1.57 -7.66
N THR A 120 5.25 -2.38 -7.12
CA THR A 120 5.43 -3.02 -5.79
C THR A 120 6.67 -3.93 -5.79
N PHE A 121 6.89 -4.72 -6.84
CA PHE A 121 8.08 -5.55 -6.99
C PHE A 121 9.36 -4.70 -7.02
N LEU A 122 9.39 -3.65 -7.82
CA LEU A 122 10.56 -2.76 -7.94
C LEU A 122 10.89 -2.10 -6.60
N MET A 123 9.88 -1.59 -5.89
CA MET A 123 10.04 -1.01 -4.55
C MET A 123 10.63 -2.04 -3.57
N CYS A 124 10.06 -3.26 -3.53
CA CYS A 124 10.61 -4.33 -2.69
C CYS A 124 12.07 -4.63 -3.06
N ARG A 125 12.37 -4.86 -4.35
CA ARG A 125 13.70 -5.23 -4.84
C ARG A 125 14.76 -4.20 -4.46
N VAL A 126 14.49 -2.91 -4.67
CA VAL A 126 15.46 -1.84 -4.41
C VAL A 126 15.59 -1.55 -2.91
N ALA A 127 14.51 -1.67 -2.12
CA ALA A 127 14.55 -1.44 -0.69
C ALA A 127 15.14 -2.61 0.13
N LEU A 128 15.11 -3.84 -0.41
CA LEU A 128 15.55 -5.06 0.28
C LEU A 128 16.92 -4.97 0.95
N PRO A 129 18.01 -4.48 0.31
CA PRO A 129 19.32 -4.40 0.98
C PRO A 129 19.29 -3.54 2.24
N HIS A 130 18.52 -2.46 2.23
CA HIS A 130 18.38 -1.54 3.37
C HIS A 130 17.53 -2.14 4.49
N LEU A 131 16.43 -2.80 4.13
CA LEU A 131 15.56 -3.48 5.09
C LEU A 131 16.21 -4.71 5.72
N LEU A 132 17.04 -5.45 4.99
CA LEU A 132 17.82 -6.57 5.53
C LEU A 132 18.83 -6.09 6.58
N ALA A 133 19.47 -4.94 6.35
CA ALA A 133 20.43 -4.35 7.30
C ALA A 133 19.77 -3.96 8.63
N THR A 134 18.48 -3.65 8.65
CA THR A 134 17.72 -3.26 9.85
C THR A 134 16.87 -4.38 10.44
N ARG A 135 16.78 -5.55 9.77
CA ARG A 135 15.77 -6.58 10.04
C ARG A 135 14.37 -5.99 10.03
N GLY A 136 14.12 -5.15 9.05
CA GLY A 136 12.91 -4.36 8.91
C GLY A 136 11.70 -5.18 8.44
N ASN A 137 10.70 -4.48 7.92
CA ASN A 137 9.54 -5.15 7.37
C ASN A 137 8.95 -4.44 6.14
N ILE A 138 8.17 -5.20 5.37
CA ILE A 138 7.42 -4.75 4.21
C ILE A 138 5.94 -5.02 4.47
N VAL A 139 5.10 -4.02 4.24
CA VAL A 139 3.64 -4.15 4.19
C VAL A 139 3.15 -3.78 2.80
N ASN A 140 2.62 -4.75 2.08
CA ASN A 140 2.08 -4.57 0.73
C ASN A 140 0.56 -4.40 0.78
N LEU A 141 0.01 -3.41 0.07
CA LEU A 141 -1.43 -3.26 -0.04
C LEU A 141 -1.97 -4.14 -1.18
N ALA A 142 -2.55 -5.28 -0.81
CA ALA A 142 -3.33 -6.15 -1.69
C ALA A 142 -4.78 -5.63 -1.82
N SER A 143 -5.77 -6.49 -1.78
CA SER A 143 -7.20 -6.17 -1.84
C SER A 143 -8.03 -7.44 -1.61
N THR A 144 -9.29 -7.33 -1.18
CA THR A 144 -10.27 -8.43 -1.29
C THR A 144 -10.38 -8.98 -2.70
N ALA A 145 -10.09 -8.17 -3.72
CA ALA A 145 -9.99 -8.60 -5.11
C ALA A 145 -8.92 -9.68 -5.36
N ALA A 146 -7.92 -9.83 -4.49
CA ALA A 146 -6.93 -10.90 -4.57
C ALA A 146 -7.49 -12.28 -4.12
N HIS A 147 -8.63 -12.30 -3.45
CA HIS A 147 -9.25 -13.49 -2.85
C HIS A 147 -10.55 -13.90 -3.53
N SER A 148 -11.18 -12.98 -4.26
CA SER A 148 -12.47 -13.22 -4.92
C SER A 148 -12.51 -12.58 -6.31
N GLY A 149 -13.46 -13.03 -7.13
CA GLY A 149 -13.73 -12.39 -8.42
C GLY A 149 -14.41 -11.04 -8.22
N GLN A 150 -13.82 -9.98 -8.74
CA GLN A 150 -14.42 -8.66 -8.83
C GLN A 150 -14.86 -8.40 -10.28
N PRO A 151 -16.15 -8.16 -10.54
CA PRO A 151 -16.63 -7.92 -11.89
C PRO A 151 -16.00 -6.67 -12.48
N TRP A 152 -15.76 -6.69 -13.77
CA TRP A 152 -15.20 -5.58 -14.58
C TRP A 152 -13.80 -5.08 -14.18
N ALA A 153 -13.08 -5.80 -13.33
CA ALA A 153 -11.79 -5.37 -12.80
C ALA A 153 -10.69 -6.42 -13.01
N VAL A 154 -10.71 -7.18 -14.12
CA VAL A 154 -9.82 -8.33 -14.33
C VAL A 154 -8.33 -7.99 -14.19
N ALA A 155 -7.86 -6.85 -14.72
CA ALA A 155 -6.47 -6.42 -14.59
C ALA A 155 -6.10 -6.07 -13.14
N TYR A 156 -7.01 -5.41 -12.42
CA TYR A 156 -6.83 -5.11 -11.02
C TYR A 156 -6.74 -6.37 -10.17
N VAL A 157 -7.69 -7.30 -10.36
CA VAL A 157 -7.72 -8.61 -9.69
C VAL A 157 -6.40 -9.36 -9.91
N ALA A 158 -5.94 -9.44 -11.18
CA ALA A 158 -4.68 -10.08 -11.53
C ALA A 158 -3.49 -9.41 -10.81
N SER A 159 -3.44 -8.07 -10.79
CA SER A 159 -2.37 -7.33 -10.14
C SER A 159 -2.34 -7.56 -8.63
N LYS A 160 -3.48 -7.51 -7.95
CA LYS A 160 -3.57 -7.68 -6.49
C LYS A 160 -3.37 -9.14 -6.05
N GLY A 161 -3.81 -10.10 -6.86
CA GLY A 161 -3.46 -11.52 -6.69
C GLY A 161 -1.96 -11.76 -6.80
N GLY A 162 -1.30 -11.11 -7.77
CA GLY A 162 0.16 -11.13 -7.92
C GLY A 162 0.89 -10.55 -6.71
N VAL A 163 0.44 -9.40 -6.18
CA VAL A 163 1.00 -8.79 -4.95
C VAL A 163 0.89 -9.74 -3.77
N LEU A 164 -0.27 -10.37 -3.56
CA LEU A 164 -0.48 -11.32 -2.47
C LEU A 164 0.47 -12.52 -2.57
N SER A 165 0.62 -13.12 -3.77
CA SER A 165 1.51 -14.25 -4.01
C SER A 165 2.98 -13.87 -3.85
N MET A 166 3.39 -12.71 -4.36
CA MET A 166 4.74 -12.17 -4.20
C MET A 166 5.09 -11.91 -2.73
N THR A 167 4.15 -11.40 -1.95
CA THR A 167 4.32 -11.18 -0.49
C THR A 167 4.71 -12.47 0.22
N ARG A 168 4.02 -13.57 -0.07
CA ARG A 168 4.31 -14.89 0.51
C ARG A 168 5.68 -15.42 0.09
N SER A 169 6.05 -15.24 -1.18
CA SER A 169 7.35 -15.66 -1.70
C SER A 169 8.49 -14.93 -0.99
N LEU A 170 8.43 -13.59 -0.90
CA LEU A 170 9.43 -12.79 -0.21
C LEU A 170 9.51 -13.12 1.28
N ALA A 171 8.38 -13.37 1.94
CA ALA A 171 8.34 -13.76 3.34
C ALA A 171 9.11 -15.05 3.61
N VAL A 172 8.96 -16.06 2.75
CA VAL A 172 9.66 -17.35 2.86
C VAL A 172 11.15 -17.17 2.55
N GLU A 173 11.48 -16.46 1.46
CA GLU A 173 12.85 -16.28 1.00
C GLU A 173 13.74 -15.58 2.05
N TYR A 174 13.22 -14.54 2.72
CA TYR A 174 14.00 -13.70 3.63
C TYR A 174 13.72 -13.92 5.12
N ALA A 175 12.93 -14.94 5.50
CA ALA A 175 12.58 -15.23 6.89
C ALA A 175 13.83 -15.44 7.77
N HIS A 176 14.84 -16.15 7.27
CA HIS A 176 16.09 -16.43 7.99
C HIS A 176 16.96 -15.18 8.21
N ALA A 177 16.77 -14.15 7.40
CA ALA A 177 17.45 -12.86 7.56
C ALA A 177 16.74 -11.94 8.57
N GLY A 178 15.59 -12.37 9.10
CA GLY A 178 14.80 -11.60 10.06
C GLY A 178 13.91 -10.53 9.43
N LEU A 179 13.76 -10.51 8.10
CA LEU A 179 12.81 -9.65 7.40
C LEU A 179 11.40 -10.23 7.51
N ARG A 180 10.42 -9.38 7.78
CA ARG A 180 9.00 -9.73 7.71
C ARG A 180 8.35 -9.09 6.48
N VAL A 181 7.53 -9.85 5.78
CA VAL A 181 6.78 -9.35 4.61
C VAL A 181 5.34 -9.81 4.74
N ASN A 182 4.40 -8.88 4.84
CA ASN A 182 2.99 -9.16 4.99
C ASN A 182 2.16 -8.31 4.03
N SER A 183 0.89 -8.65 3.85
CA SER A 183 -0.06 -7.84 3.11
C SER A 183 -1.28 -7.46 3.95
N ILE A 184 -1.92 -6.37 3.53
CA ILE A 184 -3.25 -5.97 3.98
C ILE A 184 -4.15 -6.05 2.76
N SER A 185 -5.32 -6.66 2.92
CA SER A 185 -6.37 -6.75 1.90
C SER A 185 -7.61 -5.96 2.33
N PRO A 186 -7.69 -4.67 1.97
CA PRO A 186 -8.89 -3.88 2.23
C PRO A 186 -10.07 -4.33 1.36
N GLY A 187 -11.28 -4.18 1.90
CA GLY A 187 -12.52 -4.16 1.13
C GLY A 187 -12.80 -2.78 0.51
N ALA A 188 -14.07 -2.40 0.49
CA ALA A 188 -14.48 -1.06 0.03
C ALA A 188 -14.13 -0.01 1.09
N ILE A 189 -13.22 0.90 0.74
CA ILE A 189 -12.73 1.98 1.60
C ILE A 189 -13.08 3.32 0.95
N ASP A 190 -13.59 4.25 1.74
CA ASP A 190 -13.88 5.62 1.27
C ASP A 190 -12.58 6.38 1.00
N THR A 191 -12.24 6.47 -0.28
CA THR A 191 -11.01 7.09 -0.78
C THR A 191 -11.23 7.66 -2.19
N PRO A 192 -10.35 8.52 -2.71
CA PRO A 192 -10.45 9.01 -4.07
C PRO A 192 -10.50 7.92 -5.16
N ILE A 193 -9.87 6.76 -4.93
CA ILE A 193 -9.91 5.62 -5.87
C ILE A 193 -11.33 5.07 -6.01
N THR A 194 -12.02 4.89 -4.90
CA THR A 194 -13.41 4.40 -4.91
C THR A 194 -14.40 5.46 -5.37
N GLY A 195 -14.14 6.73 -5.09
CA GLY A 195 -14.94 7.86 -5.58
C GLY A 195 -14.92 8.02 -7.11
N ALA A 196 -13.89 7.51 -7.79
CA ALA A 196 -13.80 7.49 -9.25
C ALA A 196 -14.52 6.29 -9.90
N PHE A 197 -15.20 5.44 -9.11
CA PHE A 197 -15.92 4.27 -9.61
C PHE A 197 -17.08 4.68 -10.52
N HIS A 198 -17.17 4.03 -11.66
CA HIS A 198 -18.33 4.06 -12.55
C HIS A 198 -18.58 2.68 -13.13
N LEU A 199 -19.84 2.34 -13.30
CA LEU A 199 -20.22 1.08 -13.95
C LEU A 199 -19.95 1.19 -15.47
N PRO A 200 -19.34 0.16 -16.07
CA PRO A 200 -19.30 0.05 -17.53
C PRO A 200 -20.71 0.03 -18.12
N GLU A 201 -20.85 0.52 -19.34
CA GLU A 201 -22.14 0.51 -20.04
C GLU A 201 -22.68 -0.92 -20.17
N GLY A 202 -23.96 -1.14 -19.88
CA GLY A 202 -24.60 -2.46 -19.91
C GLY A 202 -24.23 -3.41 -18.76
N ALA A 203 -23.46 -2.96 -17.77
CA ALA A 203 -23.12 -3.76 -16.61
C ALA A 203 -24.36 -4.05 -15.72
N ASP A 204 -24.47 -5.25 -15.18
CA ASP A 204 -25.55 -5.61 -14.22
C ASP A 204 -25.19 -5.11 -12.79
N PRO A 205 -25.87 -4.07 -12.26
CA PRO A 205 -25.55 -3.54 -10.92
C PRO A 205 -25.69 -4.57 -9.79
N LYS A 206 -26.43 -5.66 -9.97
CA LYS A 206 -26.60 -6.71 -8.95
C LYS A 206 -25.25 -7.38 -8.61
N LEU A 207 -24.30 -7.38 -9.53
CA LEU A 207 -22.98 -7.96 -9.28
C LEU A 207 -22.15 -7.13 -8.27
N LEU A 208 -22.48 -5.86 -8.05
CA LEU A 208 -21.83 -5.02 -7.02
C LEU A 208 -22.05 -5.58 -5.60
N GLY A 209 -23.17 -6.24 -5.34
CA GLY A 209 -23.43 -6.88 -4.05
C GLY A 209 -22.37 -7.91 -3.65
N ARG A 210 -21.62 -8.45 -4.60
CA ARG A 210 -20.55 -9.42 -4.34
C ARG A 210 -19.23 -8.79 -3.85
N VAL A 211 -19.10 -7.46 -3.96
CA VAL A 211 -17.87 -6.73 -3.63
C VAL A 211 -18.12 -5.60 -2.63
N SER A 212 -19.37 -5.52 -2.15
CA SER A 212 -19.78 -4.52 -1.16
C SER A 212 -19.68 -5.07 0.25
N PRO A 213 -19.28 -4.27 1.24
CA PRO A 213 -19.30 -4.68 2.64
C PRO A 213 -20.75 -4.85 3.14
N LEU A 214 -20.93 -5.62 4.21
CA LEU A 214 -22.24 -5.76 4.88
C LEU A 214 -22.63 -4.52 5.69
N GLY A 215 -21.70 -3.58 5.87
CA GLY A 215 -21.87 -2.32 6.59
C GLY A 215 -21.41 -1.11 5.77
N PRO A 216 -21.11 0.02 6.42
CA PRO A 216 -20.58 1.18 5.74
C PRO A 216 -19.18 0.89 5.18
N PHE A 217 -18.72 1.69 4.23
CA PHE A 217 -17.34 1.65 3.75
C PHE A 217 -16.38 1.90 4.91
N GLY A 218 -15.26 1.19 4.87
CA GLY A 218 -14.14 1.44 5.81
C GLY A 218 -13.48 2.80 5.54
N THR A 219 -12.64 3.24 6.47
CA THR A 219 -11.90 4.51 6.35
C THR A 219 -10.43 4.27 6.03
N ALA A 220 -9.78 5.25 5.43
CA ALA A 220 -8.34 5.22 5.18
C ALA A 220 -7.54 5.07 6.49
N GLU A 221 -8.00 5.72 7.56
CA GLU A 221 -7.40 5.66 8.90
C GLU A 221 -7.50 4.26 9.52
N GLY A 222 -8.62 3.54 9.28
CA GLY A 222 -8.79 2.16 9.72
C GLY A 222 -7.77 1.22 9.07
N ILE A 223 -7.51 1.39 7.77
CA ILE A 223 -6.48 0.64 7.06
C ILE A 223 -5.08 1.06 7.51
N ALA A 224 -4.83 2.35 7.70
CA ALA A 224 -3.56 2.85 8.23
C ALA A 224 -3.25 2.28 9.63
N ALA A 225 -4.25 2.11 10.48
CA ALA A 225 -4.11 1.46 11.78
C ALA A 225 -3.68 -0.02 11.65
N ALA A 226 -4.27 -0.76 10.70
CA ALA A 226 -3.89 -2.14 10.40
C ALA A 226 -2.46 -2.22 9.85
N ILE A 227 -2.08 -1.33 8.92
CA ILE A 227 -0.71 -1.23 8.40
C ILE A 227 0.27 -0.95 9.54
N ALA A 228 -0.01 0.01 10.42
CA ALA A 228 0.84 0.34 11.56
C ALA A 228 0.97 -0.85 12.53
N TYR A 229 -0.09 -1.61 12.79
CA TYR A 229 0.00 -2.83 13.60
C TYR A 229 0.93 -3.87 12.95
N VAL A 230 0.71 -4.21 11.69
CA VAL A 230 1.50 -5.21 10.96
C VAL A 230 2.97 -4.78 10.80
N ALA A 231 3.22 -3.48 10.65
CA ALA A 231 4.56 -2.90 10.57
C ALA A 231 5.30 -2.86 11.92
N SER A 232 4.59 -2.94 13.05
CA SER A 232 5.18 -2.83 14.38
C SER A 232 5.77 -4.15 14.89
N ASP A 233 6.52 -4.07 15.98
CA ASP A 233 7.07 -5.23 16.68
C ASP A 233 5.96 -6.04 17.41
N GLU A 234 4.76 -5.48 17.63
CA GLU A 234 3.60 -6.21 18.16
C GLU A 234 3.16 -7.35 17.22
N ALA A 235 3.43 -7.23 15.90
CA ALA A 235 3.19 -8.25 14.89
C ALA A 235 4.44 -9.11 14.60
N SER A 236 5.37 -9.25 15.55
CA SER A 236 6.68 -9.91 15.34
C SER A 236 6.59 -11.35 14.81
N HIS A 237 5.50 -12.06 15.09
CA HIS A 237 5.28 -13.43 14.59
C HIS A 237 4.47 -13.50 13.28
N MET A 238 4.04 -12.35 12.73
CA MET A 238 3.37 -12.28 11.43
C MET A 238 4.42 -12.19 10.32
N ASN A 239 4.47 -13.22 9.46
CA ASN A 239 5.30 -13.24 8.26
C ASN A 239 4.64 -14.08 7.17
N GLY A 240 4.46 -13.54 5.97
CA GLY A 240 3.70 -14.13 4.87
C GLY A 240 2.17 -14.10 5.07
N ALA A 241 1.69 -13.41 6.09
CA ALA A 241 0.28 -13.28 6.39
C ALA A 241 -0.38 -12.22 5.50
N ASP A 242 -1.69 -12.38 5.30
CA ASP A 242 -2.56 -11.37 4.72
C ASP A 242 -3.67 -11.04 5.71
N LEU A 243 -3.80 -9.77 6.06
CA LEU A 243 -4.82 -9.28 6.98
C LEU A 243 -5.99 -8.69 6.20
N LEU A 244 -7.12 -9.39 6.21
CA LEU A 244 -8.37 -8.89 5.64
C LEU A 244 -8.97 -7.81 6.54
N VAL A 245 -9.31 -6.65 5.95
CA VAL A 245 -9.97 -5.53 6.61
C VAL A 245 -11.09 -5.05 5.68
N ASP A 246 -12.21 -5.76 5.64
CA ASP A 246 -13.14 -5.73 4.52
C ASP A 246 -14.64 -5.58 4.89
N GLY A 247 -14.96 -5.38 6.18
CA GLY A 247 -16.35 -5.26 6.61
C GLY A 247 -17.20 -6.47 6.27
N ALA A 248 -16.63 -7.68 6.39
CA ALA A 248 -17.25 -8.96 6.09
C ALA A 248 -17.63 -9.17 4.60
N THR A 249 -16.94 -8.47 3.67
CA THR A 249 -17.18 -8.66 2.22
C THR A 249 -16.90 -10.10 1.79
N LEU A 250 -15.93 -10.79 2.43
CA LEU A 250 -15.52 -12.16 2.09
C LEU A 250 -15.93 -13.22 3.13
N ALA A 251 -16.71 -12.83 4.12
CA ALA A 251 -17.16 -13.75 5.17
C ALA A 251 -18.28 -14.70 4.69
#